data_9e8a210c4ad5a87c2d400729ebcf953e
#
_entry.id   9e8a210c4ad5a87c2d400729ebcf953e
#
_cell.length_a   1.000
_cell.length_b   1.000
_cell.length_c   1.000
_cell.angle_alpha   90.00
_cell.angle_beta   90.00
_cell.angle_gamma   90.00
#
_symmetry.space_group_name_H-M   'P 1'
#
loop_
_entity.id
_entity.type
_entity.pdbx_description
1 polymer ?
#
loop_
_entity_poly.entity_id
_entity_poly.type
_entity_poly.pdbx_seq_one_letter_code
_entity_poly.pdbx_strand_id
1 'polypeptide(L)' 'MNKEQHDKLIKYESIFKTAIESNYYRSMDSRFAADFIDMCHELNVYIKPSCPACVLNALKTMGKLYFDYKEPVEENPI' A
#
# COMPACT_ATOMS: atom_id res chain seq x y z
N MET A 1 2.20 0.36 -9.81
CA MET A 1 2.96 -0.50 -8.89
C MET A 1 3.60 -1.63 -9.68
N ASN A 2 4.86 -1.91 -9.45
CA ASN A 2 5.54 -3.04 -10.08
C ASN A 2 5.59 -4.24 -9.13
N LYS A 3 6.12 -5.37 -9.61
CA LYS A 3 6.15 -6.60 -8.83
C LYS A 3 6.98 -6.46 -7.55
N GLU A 4 8.11 -5.79 -7.63
CA GLU A 4 8.98 -5.59 -6.46
C GLU A 4 8.27 -4.80 -5.37
N GLN A 5 7.58 -3.74 -5.75
CA GLN A 5 6.80 -2.92 -4.82
C GLN A 5 5.65 -3.72 -4.23
N HIS A 6 4.94 -4.47 -5.06
CA HIS A 6 3.86 -5.34 -4.61
C HIS A 6 4.35 -6.36 -3.60
N ASP A 7 5.46 -7.03 -3.88
CA ASP A 7 6.03 -8.04 -2.99
C ASP A 7 6.42 -7.48 -1.64
N LYS A 8 6.93 -6.26 -1.60
CA LYS A 8 7.25 -5.57 -0.33
C LYS A 8 6.00 -5.30 0.51
N LEU A 9 4.85 -5.17 -0.12
CA LEU A 9 3.60 -4.82 0.54
C LEU A 9 2.76 -6.02 0.94
N ILE A 10 3.10 -7.22 0.49
CA ILE A 10 2.31 -8.43 0.77
C ILE A 10 2.08 -8.63 2.27
N LYS A 11 3.10 -8.43 3.07
CA LYS A 11 3.02 -8.60 4.53
C LYS A 11 2.10 -7.57 5.21
N TYR A 12 1.71 -6.52 4.50
CA TYR A 12 0.84 -5.46 5.01
C TYR A 12 -0.58 -5.53 4.43
N GLU A 13 -0.89 -6.59 3.70
CA GLU A 13 -2.19 -6.74 3.03
C GLU A 13 -3.37 -6.56 3.98
N SER A 14 -3.29 -7.13 5.18
CA SER A 14 -4.37 -7.01 6.16
C SER A 14 -4.62 -5.57 6.60
N ILE A 15 -3.57 -4.76 6.65
CA ILE A 15 -3.67 -3.34 6.99
C ILE A 15 -4.43 -2.59 5.90
N PHE A 16 -4.09 -2.85 4.63
CA PHE A 16 -4.79 -2.24 3.49
C PHE A 16 -6.25 -2.66 3.44
N LYS A 17 -6.51 -3.94 3.65
CA LYS A 17 -7.88 -4.47 3.66
C LYS A 17 -8.73 -3.81 4.74
N THR A 18 -8.21 -3.70 5.94
CA THR A 18 -8.91 -3.04 7.05
C THR A 18 -9.16 -1.57 6.75
N ALA A 19 -8.19 -0.86 6.18
CA ALA A 19 -8.35 0.54 5.83
C ALA A 19 -9.46 0.73 4.80
N ILE A 20 -9.52 -0.12 3.79
CA ILE A 20 -10.51 -0.02 2.71
C ILE A 20 -11.90 -0.43 3.18
N GLU A 21 -12.00 -1.57 3.88
CA GLU A 21 -13.30 -2.14 4.27
C GLU A 21 -13.91 -1.45 5.48
N SER A 22 -13.08 -1.11 6.47
CA SER A 22 -13.53 -0.59 7.75
C SER A 22 -13.21 0.88 7.96
N ASN A 23 -12.55 1.52 6.99
CA ASN A 23 -12.14 2.92 7.08
C ASN A 23 -11.34 3.21 8.36
N TYR A 24 -10.46 2.29 8.72
CA TYR A 24 -9.75 2.29 9.98
C TYR A 24 -8.35 1.70 9.81
N TYR A 25 -7.40 2.16 10.62
CA TYR A 25 -6.09 1.53 10.72
C TYR A 25 -5.60 1.57 12.17
N ARG A 26 -4.80 0.56 12.52
CA ARG A 26 -4.13 0.54 13.82
C ARG A 26 -2.87 1.40 13.77
N SER A 27 -2.36 1.75 14.95
CA SER A 27 -1.07 2.40 15.05
C SER A 27 -0.02 1.59 14.27
N MET A 28 0.68 2.25 13.38
CA MET A 28 1.75 1.62 12.62
C MET A 28 3.02 1.61 13.47
N ASP A 29 3.75 0.49 13.46
CA ASP A 29 5.06 0.49 14.06
C ASP A 29 6.01 1.35 13.21
N SER A 30 7.15 1.74 13.79
CA SER A 30 8.07 2.66 13.13
C SER A 30 8.67 2.06 11.85
N ARG A 31 8.86 0.74 11.81
CA ARG A 31 9.41 0.06 10.65
C ARG A 31 8.44 0.08 9.48
N PHE A 32 7.18 -0.27 9.74
CA PHE A 32 6.15 -0.21 8.71
C PHE A 32 5.92 1.23 8.24
N ALA A 33 5.87 2.18 9.17
CA ALA A 33 5.65 3.58 8.81
C ALA A 33 6.72 4.09 7.86
N ALA A 34 8.00 3.80 8.13
CA ALA A 34 9.10 4.19 7.28
C ALA A 34 8.99 3.59 5.89
N ASP A 35 8.76 2.28 5.80
CA ASP A 35 8.61 1.58 4.52
C ASP A 35 7.41 2.10 3.73
N PHE A 36 6.31 2.33 4.42
CA PHE A 36 5.08 2.81 3.80
C PHE A 36 5.25 4.23 3.23
N ILE A 37 5.87 5.13 3.99
CA ILE A 37 6.12 6.50 3.54
C ILE A 37 7.02 6.49 2.30
N ASP A 38 8.09 5.72 2.32
CA ASP A 38 8.99 5.60 1.18
C ASP A 38 8.25 5.09 -0.06
N MET A 39 7.39 4.09 0.12
CA MET A 39 6.60 3.55 -0.98
C MET A 39 5.60 4.57 -1.52
N CYS A 40 4.98 5.35 -0.67
CA CYS A 40 4.09 6.44 -1.09
C CYS A 40 4.85 7.45 -1.96
N HIS A 41 6.06 7.81 -1.57
CA HIS A 41 6.89 8.71 -2.36
C HIS A 41 7.24 8.11 -3.72
N GLU A 42 7.60 6.84 -3.77
CA GLU A 42 7.92 6.16 -5.03
C GLU A 42 6.72 6.13 -5.98
N LEU A 43 5.52 5.99 -5.45
CA LEU A 43 4.30 5.87 -6.26
C LEU A 43 3.55 7.20 -6.40
N ASN A 44 4.12 8.30 -5.93
CA ASN A 44 3.49 9.62 -5.94
C ASN A 44 2.14 9.64 -5.21
N VAL A 45 2.03 8.89 -4.13
CA VAL A 45 0.85 8.90 -3.26
C VAL A 45 1.08 9.92 -2.16
N TYR A 46 0.15 10.87 -2.03
CA TYR A 46 0.25 11.89 -1.01
C TYR A 46 0.12 11.26 0.39
N ILE A 47 1.04 11.62 1.28
CA ILE A 47 0.97 11.23 2.67
C ILE A 47 1.52 12.34 3.56
N LYS A 48 0.81 12.59 4.67
CA LYS A 48 1.27 13.50 5.72
C LYS A 48 1.23 12.73 7.03
N PRO A 49 2.39 12.27 7.54
CA PRO A 49 2.42 11.38 8.72
C PRO A 49 1.80 11.97 9.98
N SER A 50 1.79 13.29 10.11
CA SER A 50 1.20 13.98 11.27
C SER A 50 -0.33 14.10 11.19
N CYS A 51 -0.95 13.71 10.08
CA CYS A 51 -2.39 13.81 9.87
C CYS A 51 -3.00 12.42 9.79
N PRO A 52 -3.74 11.96 10.81
CA PRO A 52 -4.34 10.61 10.77
C PRO A 52 -5.25 10.37 9.58
N ALA A 53 -6.05 11.35 9.21
CA ALA A 53 -6.92 11.23 8.04
C ALA A 53 -6.12 11.09 6.74
N CYS A 54 -4.99 11.80 6.64
CA CYS A 54 -4.11 11.71 5.47
C CYS A 54 -3.46 10.34 5.39
N VAL A 55 -3.05 9.79 6.53
CA VAL A 55 -2.47 8.44 6.59
C VAL A 55 -3.51 7.40 6.16
N LEU A 56 -4.73 7.51 6.65
CA LEU A 56 -5.80 6.58 6.27
C LEU A 56 -6.08 6.66 4.76
N ASN A 57 -6.17 7.86 4.21
CA ASN A 57 -6.36 8.04 2.77
C ASN A 57 -5.22 7.44 1.96
N ALA A 58 -3.98 7.62 2.42
CA ALA A 58 -2.81 7.03 1.79
C ALA A 58 -2.87 5.50 1.82
N LEU A 59 -3.27 4.92 2.96
CA LEU A 59 -3.46 3.47 3.08
C LEU A 59 -4.51 2.95 2.12
N LYS A 60 -5.63 3.65 1.99
CA LYS A 60 -6.69 3.26 1.06
C LYS A 60 -6.21 3.36 -0.39
N THR A 61 -5.54 4.43 -0.76
CA THR A 61 -5.03 4.62 -2.12
C THR A 61 -3.99 3.57 -2.45
N MET A 62 -3.04 3.35 -1.55
CA MET A 62 -2.00 2.33 -1.73
C MET A 62 -2.62 0.94 -1.78
N GLY A 63 -3.61 0.68 -0.93
CA GLY A 63 -4.31 -0.60 -0.91
C GLY A 63 -5.01 -0.89 -2.23
N LYS A 64 -5.65 0.11 -2.84
CA LYS A 64 -6.26 -0.05 -4.15
C LYS A 64 -5.22 -0.41 -5.21
N LEU A 65 -4.09 0.27 -5.21
CA LEU A 65 -3.00 -0.05 -6.12
C LEU A 65 -2.48 -1.47 -5.90
N TYR A 66 -2.38 -1.87 -4.64
CA TYR A 66 -1.93 -3.21 -4.27
C TYR A 66 -2.91 -4.29 -4.75
N PHE A 67 -4.20 -4.13 -4.49
CA PHE A 67 -5.20 -5.13 -4.87
C PHE A 67 -5.49 -5.16 -6.37
N ASP A 68 -5.32 -4.02 -7.04
CA ASP A 68 -5.50 -3.93 -8.49
C ASP A 68 -4.28 -4.42 -9.26
N TYR A 69 -3.16 -4.65 -8.58
CA TYR A 69 -1.96 -5.14 -9.23
C TYR A 69 -2.20 -6.53 -9.81
N LYS A 70 -1.82 -6.69 -11.06
CA LYS A 70 -1.83 -7.98 -11.74
C LYS A 70 -0.41 -8.31 -12.17
N GLU A 71 0.06 -9.49 -11.78
CA GLU A 71 1.34 -9.96 -12.27
C GLU A 71 1.30 -10.01 -13.80
N PRO A 72 2.35 -9.48 -14.46
CA PRO A 72 2.45 -9.65 -15.90
C PRO A 72 2.44 -11.14 -16.18
N VAL A 73 1.37 -11.57 -16.83
CA VAL A 73 1.29 -12.95 -17.31
C VAL A 73 2.37 -13.08 -18.36
N GLU A 74 3.40 -13.88 -18.08
CA GLU A 74 4.24 -14.35 -19.12
C GLU A 74 3.35 -15.16 -20.05
N GLU A 75 2.91 -14.51 -21.11
CA GLU A 75 2.32 -15.25 -22.19
C GLU A 75 3.34 -16.27 -22.66
N ASN A 76 3.05 -17.50 -22.37
CA ASN A 76 3.69 -18.59 -23.04
C ASN A 76 3.09 -18.63 -24.44
N PRO A 77 3.74 -18.05 -25.43
CA PRO A 77 3.27 -18.27 -26.80
C PRO A 77 3.63 -19.70 -27.14
N ILE A 78 2.68 -20.48 -27.09
CA ILE A 78 2.84 -21.83 -27.62
C ILE A 78 2.71 -21.77 -29.12
#